data_ea85a20993c22df63f507da2b3cdf5e1
#
_entry.id   ea85a20993c22df63f507da2b3cdf5e1
#
_cell.length_a   1.000
_cell.length_b   1.000
_cell.length_c   1.000
_cell.angle_alpha   90.00
_cell.angle_beta   90.00
_cell.angle_gamma   90.00
#
_symmetry.space_group_name_H-M   'P 1'
#
loop_
_entity.id
_entity.type
_entity.pdbx_description
1 polymer ?
#
loop_
_entity_poly.entity_id
_entity_poly.type
_entity_poly.pdbx_seq_one_letter_code
_entity_poly.pdbx_strand_id
1 'polypeptide(L)'
;TIQPGTPAPFDVVACGKYYPERLDDVAWENDLGGFRAYGPALQARGERGFGYDLFTKYNTTEPILESLYAEELNPEKRAKIAELKKTDPKAASELQKAISYHIDHGYGMDCYAVGPTLGAGVAALMAGDTIIYPYCYRTQEILDNGPLRFTVKLEFNPLVVRGDSNV
;
A
#
# COMPACT_ATOMS: atom_id res chain seq x y z
N THR A 1 3.83 -22.45 40.66
CA THR A 1 3.56 -21.03 40.95
C THR A 1 3.78 -20.27 39.66
N ILE A 2 2.78 -19.59 39.14
CA ILE A 2 2.92 -18.69 37.98
C ILE A 2 3.54 -17.39 38.53
N GLN A 3 4.69 -17.02 38.02
CA GLN A 3 5.31 -15.73 38.36
C GLN A 3 5.10 -14.75 37.21
N PRO A 4 4.76 -13.48 37.47
CA PRO A 4 4.80 -12.45 36.46
C PRO A 4 6.22 -12.33 35.91
N GLY A 5 6.35 -12.37 34.61
CA GLY A 5 7.61 -12.14 33.89
C GLY A 5 7.41 -11.11 32.80
N THR A 6 8.49 -10.50 32.36
CA THR A 6 8.46 -9.68 31.15
C THR A 6 8.26 -10.62 29.96
N PRO A 7 7.22 -10.42 29.12
CA PRO A 7 7.06 -11.22 27.90
C PRO A 7 8.32 -11.13 27.04
N ALA A 8 8.69 -12.25 26.42
CA ALA A 8 9.73 -12.22 25.40
C ALA A 8 9.28 -11.29 24.26
N PRO A 9 10.21 -10.56 23.61
CA PRO A 9 9.85 -9.82 22.41
C PRO A 9 9.33 -10.78 21.34
N PHE A 10 8.27 -10.38 20.66
CA PHE A 10 7.73 -11.11 19.52
C PHE A 10 8.34 -10.58 18.23
N ASP A 11 8.66 -11.46 17.32
CA ASP A 11 8.96 -11.07 15.94
C ASP A 11 7.70 -10.51 15.30
N VAL A 12 7.84 -9.42 14.56
CA VAL A 12 6.72 -8.81 13.84
C VAL A 12 6.50 -9.60 12.56
N VAL A 13 5.45 -10.42 12.53
CA VAL A 13 5.07 -11.22 11.35
C VAL A 13 4.09 -10.46 10.47
N ALA A 14 3.23 -9.64 11.06
CA ALA A 14 2.26 -8.84 10.33
C ALA A 14 2.20 -7.41 10.90
N CYS A 15 2.19 -6.43 10.01
CA CYS A 15 2.06 -5.03 10.35
C CYS A 15 1.46 -4.23 9.19
N GLY A 16 1.06 -2.99 9.46
CA GLY A 16 0.56 -2.09 8.43
C GLY A 16 0.44 -0.67 8.94
N LYS A 17 0.22 0.24 8.02
CA LYS A 17 0.15 1.67 8.31
C LYS A 17 -0.70 2.41 7.29
N TYR A 18 -1.28 3.53 7.70
CA TYR A 18 -1.87 4.53 6.83
C TYR A 18 -0.81 5.55 6.42
N TYR A 19 -0.71 5.84 5.14
CA TYR A 19 0.28 6.74 4.53
C TYR A 19 -0.40 7.92 3.83
N PRO A 20 -0.80 8.97 4.57
CA PRO A 20 -1.39 10.17 3.96
C PRO A 20 -0.43 10.85 3.00
N GLU A 21 0.87 10.77 3.25
CA GLU A 21 1.94 11.32 2.42
C GLU A 21 2.05 10.62 1.04
N ARG A 22 1.50 9.40 0.92
CA ARG A 22 1.38 8.66 -0.35
C ARG A 22 -0.08 8.57 -0.80
N LEU A 23 -0.75 9.73 -0.82
CA LEU A 23 -2.10 9.87 -1.37
C LEU A 23 -3.14 8.97 -0.70
N ASP A 24 -3.06 8.89 0.61
CA ASP A 24 -3.96 8.12 1.48
C ASP A 24 -3.87 6.59 1.27
N ASP A 25 -2.70 6.05 0.94
CA ASP A 25 -2.54 4.61 0.90
C ASP A 25 -2.71 3.98 2.28
N VAL A 26 -3.33 2.80 2.34
CA VAL A 26 -3.19 1.86 3.44
C VAL A 26 -2.38 0.69 2.96
N ALA A 27 -1.23 0.47 3.56
CA ALA A 27 -0.36 -0.64 3.20
C ALA A 27 -0.11 -1.55 4.41
N TRP A 28 -0.04 -2.85 4.14
CA TRP A 28 0.21 -3.87 5.16
C TRP A 28 1.02 -5.01 4.59
N GLU A 29 1.69 -5.74 5.46
CA GLU A 29 2.54 -6.86 5.07
C GLU A 29 2.54 -7.97 6.11
N ASN A 30 2.99 -9.13 5.67
CA ASN A 30 3.42 -10.23 6.52
C ASN A 30 4.83 -10.68 6.11
N ASP A 31 5.29 -11.82 6.60
CA ASP A 31 6.60 -12.40 6.27
C ASP A 31 6.75 -12.85 4.81
N LEU A 32 5.65 -12.96 4.05
CA LEU A 32 5.64 -13.47 2.67
C LEU A 32 5.43 -12.40 1.60
N GLY A 33 4.75 -11.31 1.93
CA GLY A 33 4.44 -10.26 0.97
C GLY A 33 3.71 -9.08 1.58
N GLY A 34 3.59 -8.01 0.81
CA GLY A 34 2.88 -6.81 1.19
C GLY A 34 1.75 -6.47 0.23
N PHE A 35 0.81 -5.68 0.70
CA PHE A 35 -0.37 -5.24 -0.03
C PHE A 35 -0.61 -3.76 0.19
N ARG A 36 -1.34 -3.15 -0.73
CA ARG A 36 -1.75 -1.75 -0.64
C ARG A 36 -3.17 -1.58 -1.13
N ALA A 37 -3.96 -0.83 -0.38
CA ALA A 37 -5.24 -0.28 -0.81
C ALA A 37 -5.07 1.21 -1.09
N TYR A 38 -5.57 1.66 -2.23
CA TYR A 38 -5.49 3.05 -2.65
C TYR A 38 -6.57 3.91 -2.02
N GLY A 39 -6.20 5.12 -1.64
CA GLY A 39 -7.04 6.05 -0.93
C GLY A 39 -7.70 7.14 -1.78
N PRO A 40 -8.55 7.96 -1.16
CA PRO A 40 -9.31 8.99 -1.85
C PRO A 40 -8.45 10.09 -2.50
N ALA A 41 -7.30 10.42 -1.92
CA ALA A 41 -6.41 11.43 -2.49
C ALA A 41 -5.79 10.99 -3.82
N LEU A 42 -5.54 9.70 -4.02
CA LEU A 42 -5.10 9.17 -5.31
C LEU A 42 -6.18 9.36 -6.37
N GLN A 43 -7.41 9.03 -6.05
CA GLN A 43 -8.54 9.17 -6.96
C GLN A 43 -8.87 10.63 -7.30
N ALA A 44 -8.71 11.53 -6.35
CA ALA A 44 -8.89 12.97 -6.56
C ALA A 44 -7.90 13.53 -7.60
N ARG A 45 -6.77 12.86 -7.82
CA ARG A 45 -5.80 13.18 -8.89
C ARG A 45 -6.14 12.55 -10.25
N GLY A 46 -7.24 11.81 -10.34
CA GLY A 46 -7.67 11.14 -11.57
C GLY A 46 -7.05 9.76 -11.81
N GLU A 47 -6.24 9.26 -10.87
CA GLU A 47 -5.73 7.90 -10.93
C GLU A 47 -6.80 6.90 -10.46
N ARG A 48 -6.85 5.74 -11.12
CA ARG A 48 -7.81 4.67 -10.81
C ARG A 48 -7.05 3.43 -10.37
N GLY A 49 -7.12 3.13 -9.09
CA GLY A 49 -6.61 1.90 -8.52
C GLY A 49 -7.76 1.17 -7.81
N PHE A 50 -8.43 0.25 -8.52
CA PHE A 50 -9.61 -0.43 -7.97
C PHE A 50 -9.28 -1.68 -7.18
N GLY A 51 -8.13 -2.30 -7.46
CA GLY A 51 -7.69 -3.51 -6.80
C GLY A 51 -6.62 -3.26 -5.76
N TYR A 52 -6.31 -4.30 -5.02
CA TYR A 52 -5.17 -4.28 -4.13
C TYR A 52 -3.88 -4.44 -4.92
N ASP A 53 -2.89 -3.68 -4.53
CA ASP A 53 -1.53 -3.79 -5.01
C ASP A 53 -0.77 -4.87 -4.26
N LEU A 54 0.30 -5.39 -4.88
CA LEU A 54 1.10 -6.46 -4.33
C LEU A 54 2.58 -6.09 -4.35
N PHE A 55 3.20 -6.14 -3.19
CA PHE A 55 4.64 -6.10 -3.03
C PHE A 55 5.16 -7.53 -2.86
N THR A 56 6.03 -7.95 -3.73
CA THR A 56 6.79 -9.19 -3.53
C THR A 56 7.78 -9.02 -2.41
N LYS A 57 8.08 -10.11 -1.73
CA LYS A 57 9.02 -10.14 -0.61
C LYS A 57 9.82 -11.43 -0.67
N TYR A 58 11.13 -11.35 -0.48
CA TYR A 58 12.01 -12.51 -0.46
C TYR A 58 13.30 -12.17 0.28
N ASN A 59 14.06 -13.20 0.63
CA ASN A 59 15.31 -13.09 1.40
C ASN A 59 15.18 -12.35 2.75
N THR A 60 13.97 -12.08 3.20
CA THR A 60 13.71 -11.46 4.50
C THR A 60 12.31 -11.80 4.98
N THR A 61 12.15 -11.93 6.28
CA THR A 61 10.87 -11.99 6.97
C THR A 61 10.55 -10.67 7.68
N GLU A 62 11.54 -9.77 7.75
CA GLU A 62 11.40 -8.46 8.38
C GLU A 62 10.45 -7.54 7.58
N PRO A 63 9.74 -6.63 8.25
CA PRO A 63 8.94 -5.61 7.57
C PRO A 63 9.77 -4.74 6.63
N ILE A 64 9.26 -4.53 5.40
CA ILE A 64 9.95 -3.74 4.36
C ILE A 64 9.19 -2.51 3.90
N LEU A 65 7.86 -2.49 4.03
CA LEU A 65 7.04 -1.42 3.43
C LEU A 65 7.38 -0.05 4.01
N GLU A 66 7.57 0.08 5.30
CA GLU A 66 7.87 1.38 5.91
C GLU A 66 9.19 1.97 5.38
N SER A 67 10.23 1.14 5.25
CA SER A 67 11.51 1.56 4.68
C SER A 67 11.42 1.89 3.21
N LEU A 68 10.68 1.11 2.42
CA LEU A 68 10.43 1.38 0.99
C LEU A 68 9.70 2.72 0.79
N TYR A 69 8.67 2.98 1.57
CA TYR A 69 7.96 4.26 1.52
C TYR A 69 8.84 5.44 1.97
N ALA A 70 9.61 5.27 3.05
CA ALA A 70 10.51 6.31 3.53
C ALA A 70 11.58 6.68 2.50
N GLU A 71 12.10 5.71 1.75
CA GLU A 71 13.06 5.95 0.68
C GLU A 71 12.43 6.65 -0.54
N GLU A 72 11.34 6.11 -1.08
CA GLU A 72 10.65 6.66 -2.26
C GLU A 72 10.11 8.07 -2.00
N LEU A 73 9.63 8.35 -0.78
CA LEU A 73 9.02 9.62 -0.41
C LEU A 73 9.99 10.60 0.23
N ASN A 74 11.28 10.25 0.35
CA ASN A 74 12.27 11.11 0.97
C ASN A 74 12.31 12.49 0.29
N PRO A 75 11.97 13.59 0.99
CA PRO A 75 11.81 14.90 0.38
C PRO A 75 13.12 15.47 -0.15
N GLU A 76 14.24 15.20 0.52
CA GLU A 76 15.57 15.69 0.09
C GLU A 76 16.01 15.00 -1.19
N LYS A 77 15.84 13.66 -1.25
CA LYS A 77 16.17 12.88 -2.44
C LYS A 77 15.30 13.28 -3.63
N ARG A 78 13.99 13.47 -3.39
CA ARG A 78 13.06 13.92 -4.45
C ARG A 78 13.37 15.33 -4.94
N ALA A 79 13.72 16.26 -4.07
CA ALA A 79 14.18 17.60 -4.45
C ALA A 79 15.45 17.52 -5.28
N LYS A 80 16.43 16.73 -4.86
CA LYS A 80 17.68 16.50 -5.61
C LYS A 80 17.42 15.89 -6.98
N ILE A 81 16.53 14.93 -7.10
CA ILE A 81 16.13 14.37 -8.39
C ILE A 81 15.52 15.44 -9.30
N ALA A 82 14.65 16.31 -8.76
CA ALA A 82 14.04 17.39 -9.52
C ALA A 82 15.06 18.40 -10.03
N GLU A 83 16.10 18.67 -9.26
CA GLU A 83 17.23 19.53 -9.67
C GLU A 83 18.09 18.84 -10.74
N LEU A 84 18.48 17.59 -10.49
CA LEU A 84 19.29 16.80 -11.42
C LEU A 84 18.61 16.58 -12.78
N LYS A 85 17.28 16.48 -12.82
CA LYS A 85 16.55 16.39 -14.11
C LYS A 85 16.84 17.56 -15.05
N LYS A 86 17.25 18.71 -14.53
CA LYS A 86 17.57 19.91 -15.32
C LYS A 86 19.05 19.98 -15.72
N THR A 87 19.94 19.40 -14.93
CA THR A 87 21.40 19.55 -15.05
C THR A 87 22.10 18.26 -15.50
N ASP A 88 21.67 17.11 -14.99
CA ASP A 88 22.20 15.79 -15.31
C ASP A 88 21.07 14.75 -15.28
N PRO A 89 20.33 14.57 -16.39
CA PRO A 89 19.22 13.62 -16.46
C PRO A 89 19.63 12.16 -16.20
N LYS A 90 20.89 11.80 -16.46
CA LYS A 90 21.40 10.45 -16.20
C LYS A 90 21.53 10.21 -14.70
N ALA A 91 22.18 11.12 -13.98
CA ALA A 91 22.29 11.04 -12.53
C ALA A 91 20.91 11.11 -11.85
N ALA A 92 19.97 11.91 -12.39
CA ALA A 92 18.59 11.93 -11.92
C ALA A 92 17.91 10.56 -12.04
N SER A 93 18.08 9.90 -13.18
CA SER A 93 17.51 8.56 -13.42
C SER A 93 18.12 7.51 -12.50
N GLU A 94 19.42 7.55 -12.28
CA GLU A 94 20.12 6.63 -11.38
C GLU A 94 19.64 6.81 -9.93
N LEU A 95 19.53 8.05 -9.46
CA LEU A 95 19.02 8.32 -8.12
C LEU A 95 17.54 7.95 -7.97
N GLN A 96 16.71 8.19 -9.00
CA GLN A 96 15.30 7.77 -9.00
C GLN A 96 15.18 6.26 -8.87
N LYS A 97 15.98 5.49 -9.60
CA LYS A 97 16.01 4.03 -9.51
C LYS A 97 16.47 3.56 -8.12
N ALA A 98 17.47 4.25 -7.54
CA ALA A 98 18.02 3.85 -6.23
C ALA A 98 17.03 4.00 -5.08
N ILE A 99 16.04 4.88 -5.18
CA ILE A 99 15.02 5.07 -4.15
C ILE A 99 13.67 4.42 -4.46
N SER A 100 13.47 3.96 -5.70
CA SER A 100 12.16 3.47 -6.15
C SER A 100 11.83 2.11 -5.59
N TYR A 101 10.66 1.98 -4.99
CA TYR A 101 10.13 0.67 -4.58
C TYR A 101 9.64 -0.18 -5.76
N HIS A 102 9.62 0.35 -6.98
CA HIS A 102 9.40 -0.41 -8.22
C HIS A 102 10.67 -1.10 -8.74
N ILE A 103 11.79 -0.93 -8.08
CA ILE A 103 13.07 -1.59 -8.36
C ILE A 103 13.37 -2.53 -7.21
N ASP A 104 13.76 -3.74 -7.57
CA ASP A 104 14.19 -4.73 -6.59
C ASP A 104 15.56 -4.39 -6.00
N HIS A 105 15.59 -4.21 -4.69
CA HIS A 105 16.81 -3.94 -3.91
C HIS A 105 17.32 -5.19 -3.17
N GLY A 106 16.86 -6.39 -3.55
CA GLY A 106 17.32 -7.66 -3.00
C GLY A 106 16.44 -8.23 -1.88
N TYR A 107 15.28 -7.59 -1.59
CA TYR A 107 14.36 -8.04 -0.54
C TYR A 107 12.88 -7.92 -0.91
N GLY A 108 12.57 -7.34 -2.05
CA GLY A 108 11.21 -7.23 -2.57
C GLY A 108 10.95 -5.90 -3.28
N MET A 109 9.78 -5.79 -3.92
CA MET A 109 9.39 -4.62 -4.71
C MET A 109 7.89 -4.58 -4.96
N ASP A 110 7.36 -3.41 -5.30
CA ASP A 110 6.10 -3.25 -6.00
C ASP A 110 6.28 -3.74 -7.45
N CYS A 111 5.70 -4.88 -7.77
CA CYS A 111 6.07 -5.64 -8.96
C CYS A 111 5.19 -5.36 -10.20
N TYR A 112 4.10 -4.59 -10.07
CA TYR A 112 3.26 -4.26 -11.22
C TYR A 112 2.37 -3.04 -10.98
N ALA A 113 1.84 -2.47 -12.07
CA ALA A 113 0.91 -1.35 -12.00
C ALA A 113 -0.54 -1.87 -11.95
N VAL A 114 -1.25 -1.55 -10.89
CA VAL A 114 -2.68 -1.92 -10.75
C VAL A 114 -3.52 -1.21 -11.80
N GLY A 115 -3.38 0.11 -11.97
CA GLY A 115 -4.15 0.90 -12.92
C GLY A 115 -5.66 0.65 -12.76
N PRO A 116 -6.41 0.58 -13.87
CA PRO A 116 -7.84 0.27 -13.85
C PRO A 116 -8.13 -1.24 -13.75
N THR A 117 -7.18 -2.05 -13.35
CA THR A 117 -7.34 -3.50 -13.14
C THR A 117 -7.78 -3.82 -11.73
N LEU A 118 -8.03 -5.10 -11.45
CA LEU A 118 -8.40 -5.58 -10.11
C LEU A 118 -7.18 -5.89 -9.24
N GLY A 119 -5.98 -5.68 -9.74
CA GLY A 119 -4.74 -5.94 -9.01
C GLY A 119 -4.66 -7.39 -8.50
N ALA A 120 -4.25 -7.56 -7.26
CA ALA A 120 -4.22 -8.86 -6.56
C ALA A 120 -5.61 -9.29 -6.06
N GLY A 121 -6.65 -8.63 -6.50
CA GLY A 121 -8.04 -8.85 -6.12
C GLY A 121 -8.69 -7.58 -5.57
N VAL A 122 -10.01 -7.66 -5.40
CA VAL A 122 -10.80 -6.55 -4.85
C VAL A 122 -12.08 -7.13 -4.24
N ALA A 123 -12.58 -6.49 -3.19
CA ALA A 123 -13.93 -6.72 -2.75
C ALA A 123 -14.90 -6.02 -3.72
N ALA A 124 -15.85 -6.76 -4.30
CA ALA A 124 -16.83 -6.24 -5.24
C ALA A 124 -18.21 -6.81 -4.95
N LEU A 125 -19.25 -6.11 -5.39
CA LEU A 125 -20.61 -6.59 -5.34
C LEU A 125 -21.01 -7.17 -6.71
N MET A 126 -21.86 -8.20 -6.69
CA MET A 126 -22.48 -8.76 -7.88
C MET A 126 -23.94 -8.33 -7.94
N ALA A 127 -24.35 -7.77 -9.07
CA ALA A 127 -25.76 -7.51 -9.38
C ALA A 127 -26.16 -8.29 -10.65
N GLY A 128 -26.74 -9.46 -10.47
CA GLY A 128 -26.89 -10.43 -11.56
C GLY A 128 -25.51 -10.84 -12.07
N ASP A 129 -25.26 -10.67 -13.37
CA ASP A 129 -23.99 -10.99 -14.02
C ASP A 129 -23.02 -9.79 -14.11
N THR A 130 -23.37 -8.68 -13.46
CA THR A 130 -22.56 -7.45 -13.49
C THR A 130 -21.77 -7.30 -12.19
N ILE A 131 -20.48 -7.10 -12.33
CA ILE A 131 -19.60 -6.76 -11.20
C ILE A 131 -19.63 -5.25 -11.00
N ILE A 132 -19.92 -4.82 -9.77
CA ILE A 132 -19.90 -3.43 -9.35
C ILE A 132 -18.66 -3.23 -8.49
N TYR A 133 -17.71 -2.46 -9.00
CA TYR A 133 -16.47 -2.19 -8.31
C TYR A 133 -16.63 -1.01 -7.37
N PRO A 134 -16.21 -1.12 -6.10
CA PRO A 134 -15.95 0.05 -5.28
C PRO A 134 -14.77 0.81 -5.90
N TYR A 135 -14.81 2.13 -5.85
CA TYR A 135 -13.65 2.93 -6.27
C TYR A 135 -12.53 2.79 -5.24
N CYS A 136 -12.30 3.81 -4.43
CA CYS A 136 -11.44 3.72 -3.26
C CYS A 136 -12.30 3.67 -1.99
N TYR A 137 -11.70 3.36 -0.89
CA TYR A 137 -12.35 3.55 0.40
C TYR A 137 -12.58 5.06 0.67
N ARG A 138 -13.60 5.36 1.47
CA ARG A 138 -13.90 6.70 1.96
C ARG A 138 -13.15 7.01 3.25
N THR A 139 -13.20 6.05 4.18
CA THR A 139 -12.54 6.13 5.48
C THR A 139 -11.85 4.81 5.79
N GLN A 140 -10.82 4.89 6.60
CA GLN A 140 -10.09 3.74 7.09
C GLN A 140 -9.93 3.82 8.62
N GLU A 141 -9.86 2.68 9.27
CA GLU A 141 -9.61 2.54 10.70
C GLU A 141 -8.75 1.29 10.93
N ILE A 142 -7.57 1.45 11.49
CA ILE A 142 -6.72 0.32 11.87
C ILE A 142 -7.25 -0.21 13.20
N LEU A 143 -7.80 -1.42 13.18
CA LEU A 143 -8.41 -2.06 14.35
C LEU A 143 -7.40 -2.88 15.15
N ASP A 144 -6.37 -3.42 14.47
CA ASP A 144 -5.34 -4.25 15.09
C ASP A 144 -4.05 -4.14 14.27
N ASN A 145 -2.94 -3.91 14.93
CA ASN A 145 -1.64 -3.77 14.28
C ASN A 145 -0.57 -4.42 15.16
N GLY A 146 -0.53 -5.73 15.07
CA GLY A 146 0.40 -6.28 15.81
C GLY A 146 0.79 -7.58 15.86
N PRO A 147 1.78 -8.20 16.48
CA PRO A 147 2.87 -8.75 15.69
C PRO A 147 2.42 -9.91 14.78
N LEU A 148 1.26 -10.52 15.01
CA LEU A 148 0.76 -11.69 14.26
C LEU A 148 -0.37 -11.38 13.29
N ARG A 149 -0.98 -10.20 13.39
CA ARG A 149 -2.15 -9.83 12.59
C ARG A 149 -2.22 -8.32 12.37
N PHE A 150 -2.57 -7.94 11.16
CA PHE A 150 -3.04 -6.60 10.83
C PHE A 150 -4.52 -6.67 10.44
N THR A 151 -5.32 -5.79 11.01
CA THR A 151 -6.74 -5.67 10.70
C THR A 151 -7.08 -4.21 10.45
N VAL A 152 -7.66 -3.94 9.29
CA VAL A 152 -8.13 -2.60 8.91
C VAL A 152 -9.59 -2.67 8.48
N LYS A 153 -10.38 -1.71 8.92
CA LYS A 153 -11.74 -1.46 8.44
C LYS A 153 -11.66 -0.41 7.35
N LEU A 154 -12.13 -0.75 6.17
CA LEU A 154 -12.27 0.15 5.03
C LEU A 154 -13.76 0.38 4.78
N GLU A 155 -14.21 1.62 4.88
CA GLU A 155 -15.58 2.00 4.52
C GLU A 155 -15.60 2.63 3.14
N PHE A 156 -16.46 2.11 2.28
CA PHE A 156 -16.61 2.59 0.91
C PHE A 156 -17.82 3.53 0.80
N ASN A 157 -17.85 4.30 -0.28
CA ASN A 157 -19.03 5.06 -0.62
C ASN A 157 -20.18 4.10 -0.97
N PRO A 158 -21.43 4.47 -0.67
CA PRO A 158 -22.58 3.69 -1.11
C PRO A 158 -22.55 3.46 -2.63
N LEU A 159 -22.80 2.24 -3.05
CA LEU A 159 -22.88 1.88 -4.46
C LEU A 159 -24.33 1.96 -4.93
N VAL A 160 -24.54 2.43 -6.16
CA VAL A 160 -25.86 2.44 -6.78
C VAL A 160 -26.06 1.15 -7.56
N VAL A 161 -27.00 0.34 -7.10
CA VAL A 161 -27.40 -0.90 -7.77
C VAL A 161 -28.82 -0.75 -8.29
N ARG A 162 -29.01 -0.77 -9.61
CA ARG A 162 -30.33 -0.66 -10.26
C ARG A 162 -31.15 0.56 -9.82
N GLY A 163 -30.48 1.69 -9.57
CA GLY A 163 -31.13 2.91 -9.09
C GLY A 163 -31.38 2.97 -7.57
N ASP A 164 -31.01 1.95 -6.81
CA ASP A 164 -31.02 1.98 -5.36
C ASP A 164 -29.65 2.39 -4.84
N SER A 165 -29.61 3.47 -4.04
CA SER A 165 -28.40 4.02 -3.46
C SER A 165 -28.10 3.48 -2.05
N ASN A 166 -28.82 2.48 -1.60
CA ASN A 166 -28.73 1.95 -0.22
C ASN A 166 -27.99 0.62 -0.09
N VAL A 167 -27.14 0.27 -1.07
CA VAL A 167 -26.32 -0.93 -1.03
C VAL A 167 -24.88 -0.58 -0.73
#